data_25dc877fd1f725650382b1bec64fdebd
#
_entry.id   25dc877fd1f725650382b1bec64fdebd
#
_cell.length_a   1.000
_cell.length_b   1.000
_cell.length_c   1.000
_cell.angle_alpha   90.00
_cell.angle_beta   90.00
_cell.angle_gamma   90.00
#
_symmetry.space_group_name_H-M   'P 1'
#
loop_
_entity.id
_entity.type
_entity.pdbx_description
1 polymer ?
#
loop_
_entity_poly.entity_id
_entity_poly.type
_entity_poly.pdbx_seq_one_letter_code
_entity_poly.pdbx_strand_id
1 'polypeptide(L)'
;MFKPVSYIILSWVLVCLAQPDVSVVASVVSCICGYSLLWAGLFALVEQLSWKKVWCIAFIWTWTVEGAHFSWMLEDLYVGTSIYFVWGILLSYLATLFASFSCLVVWCCRKQYRGALVWLPGVWVAIEAIRYYGLLSGVSFDFIGWPLTATVYGRQFGSFFGWAGQSFLVIAANICCFAACLLKHSFSKGLWLTLCAFPYLLGGAHYEYLKKHFSDSEVLRVAIVQPGYSPHMHAGRTASAIWRGLVSLCQTIQTPVDVIVFPEVSVPFGLHRQAYTLHENQPVLESLLPNKSWGEFFTN
;
A
#
# COMPACT_ATOMS: atom_id res chain seq x y z
N MET A 1 -24.97 -8.39 -23.60
CA MET A 1 -24.50 -7.14 -22.99
C MET A 1 -24.32 -7.20 -21.46
N PHE A 2 -25.18 -7.91 -20.72
CA PHE A 2 -25.07 -7.97 -19.24
C PHE A 2 -23.78 -8.63 -18.70
N LYS A 3 -23.26 -9.71 -19.31
CA LYS A 3 -22.08 -10.43 -18.82
C LYS A 3 -20.79 -9.58 -18.71
N PRO A 4 -20.39 -8.75 -19.70
CA PRO A 4 -19.17 -7.95 -19.58
C PRO A 4 -19.23 -6.94 -18.43
N VAL A 5 -20.39 -6.28 -18.26
CA VAL A 5 -20.60 -5.30 -17.19
C VAL A 5 -20.56 -5.97 -15.82
N SER A 6 -21.12 -7.18 -15.68
CA SER A 6 -21.08 -7.93 -14.41
C SER A 6 -19.65 -8.25 -14.00
N TYR A 7 -18.77 -8.62 -14.95
CA TYR A 7 -17.35 -8.85 -14.66
C TYR A 7 -16.64 -7.59 -14.17
N ILE A 8 -16.91 -6.44 -14.79
CA ILE A 8 -16.33 -5.15 -14.40
C ILE A 8 -16.80 -4.74 -13.00
N ILE A 9 -18.09 -4.89 -12.70
CA ILE A 9 -18.64 -4.58 -11.38
C ILE A 9 -18.06 -5.50 -10.32
N LEU A 10 -18.01 -6.82 -10.57
CA LEU A 10 -17.45 -7.79 -9.62
C LEU A 10 -15.97 -7.52 -9.37
N SER A 11 -15.20 -7.22 -10.42
CA SER A 11 -13.81 -6.79 -10.30
C SER A 11 -13.69 -5.55 -9.41
N TRP A 12 -14.55 -4.56 -9.64
CA TRP A 12 -14.57 -3.32 -8.87
C TRP A 12 -14.79 -3.59 -7.38
N VAL A 13 -15.82 -4.36 -7.03
CA VAL A 13 -16.12 -4.73 -5.64
C VAL A 13 -14.94 -5.44 -4.99
N LEU A 14 -14.38 -6.45 -5.67
CA LEU A 14 -13.27 -7.25 -5.15
C LEU A 14 -12.02 -6.40 -4.90
N VAL A 15 -11.69 -5.51 -5.85
CA VAL A 15 -10.47 -4.71 -5.73
C VAL A 15 -10.65 -3.56 -4.74
N CYS A 16 -11.81 -2.91 -4.69
CA CYS A 16 -12.10 -1.89 -3.66
C CYS A 16 -11.99 -2.45 -2.23
N LEU A 17 -12.44 -3.70 -2.02
CA LEU A 17 -12.37 -4.35 -0.71
C LEU A 17 -11.01 -5.04 -0.44
N ALA A 18 -10.09 -5.01 -1.41
CA ALA A 18 -8.81 -5.71 -1.34
C ALA A 18 -7.73 -4.96 -0.56
N GLN A 19 -8.11 -4.20 0.44
CA GLN A 19 -7.15 -3.63 1.39
C GLN A 19 -6.94 -4.62 2.55
N PRO A 20 -5.69 -4.82 3.00
CA PRO A 20 -5.35 -5.82 4.02
C PRO A 20 -6.11 -5.68 5.34
N ASP A 21 -6.43 -4.46 5.71
CA ASP A 21 -7.17 -4.08 6.93
C ASP A 21 -8.70 -4.10 6.76
N VAL A 22 -9.19 -4.08 5.50
CA VAL A 22 -10.63 -4.14 5.20
C VAL A 22 -11.12 -5.58 5.08
N SER A 23 -10.48 -6.39 4.21
CA SER A 23 -10.89 -7.76 3.98
C SER A 23 -9.74 -8.64 3.47
N VAL A 24 -9.27 -9.55 4.32
CA VAL A 24 -8.27 -10.56 3.95
C VAL A 24 -8.75 -11.43 2.78
N VAL A 25 -10.02 -11.83 2.80
CA VAL A 25 -10.59 -12.68 1.74
C VAL A 25 -10.61 -11.95 0.40
N ALA A 26 -11.10 -10.70 0.38
CA ALA A 26 -11.12 -9.90 -0.84
C ALA A 26 -9.69 -9.63 -1.35
N SER A 27 -8.74 -9.38 -0.45
CA SER A 27 -7.33 -9.20 -0.79
C SER A 27 -6.75 -10.44 -1.48
N VAL A 28 -6.94 -11.63 -0.91
CA VAL A 28 -6.47 -12.88 -1.51
C VAL A 28 -7.14 -13.13 -2.86
N VAL A 29 -8.46 -12.97 -2.95
CA VAL A 29 -9.21 -13.20 -4.20
C VAL A 29 -8.81 -12.17 -5.28
N SER A 30 -8.60 -10.92 -4.91
CA SER A 30 -8.13 -9.88 -5.84
C SER A 30 -6.75 -10.19 -6.40
N CYS A 31 -5.80 -10.64 -5.56
CA CYS A 31 -4.48 -11.08 -6.01
C CYS A 31 -4.56 -12.22 -7.04
N ILE A 32 -5.55 -13.08 -6.92
CA ILE A 32 -5.72 -14.28 -7.77
C ILE A 32 -6.44 -13.97 -9.08
N CYS A 33 -7.52 -13.16 -9.05
CA CYS A 33 -8.41 -12.98 -10.19
C CYS A 33 -9.12 -11.60 -10.27
N GLY A 34 -8.92 -10.69 -9.32
CA GLY A 34 -9.63 -9.41 -9.28
C GLY A 34 -9.49 -8.59 -10.56
N TYR A 35 -8.28 -8.41 -11.05
CA TYR A 35 -7.99 -7.65 -12.28
C TYR A 35 -8.31 -8.46 -13.55
N SER A 36 -8.25 -9.79 -13.49
CA SER A 36 -8.60 -10.64 -14.62
C SER A 36 -10.06 -10.49 -15.03
N LEU A 37 -10.96 -10.26 -14.07
CA LEU A 37 -12.37 -9.96 -14.32
C LEU A 37 -12.55 -8.65 -15.06
N LEU A 38 -11.83 -7.59 -14.68
CA LEU A 38 -11.84 -6.33 -15.42
C LEU A 38 -11.43 -6.56 -16.88
N TRP A 39 -10.27 -7.22 -17.08
CA TRP A 39 -9.75 -7.47 -18.44
C TRP A 39 -10.68 -8.35 -19.27
N ALA A 40 -11.35 -9.33 -18.65
CA ALA A 40 -12.38 -10.14 -19.32
C ALA A 40 -13.57 -9.28 -19.77
N GLY A 41 -14.04 -8.38 -18.93
CA GLY A 41 -15.09 -7.42 -19.29
C GLY A 41 -14.68 -6.49 -20.42
N LEU A 42 -13.50 -5.88 -20.32
CA LEU A 42 -12.94 -4.99 -21.33
C LEU A 42 -12.71 -5.71 -22.67
N PHE A 43 -12.19 -6.93 -22.64
CA PHE A 43 -11.98 -7.76 -23.84
C PHE A 43 -13.27 -7.99 -24.61
N ALA A 44 -14.35 -8.30 -23.91
CA ALA A 44 -15.65 -8.49 -24.54
C ALA A 44 -16.25 -7.18 -25.07
N LEU A 45 -15.99 -6.05 -24.41
CA LEU A 45 -16.50 -4.73 -24.83
C LEU A 45 -15.76 -4.18 -26.04
N VAL A 46 -14.49 -4.50 -26.25
CA VAL A 46 -13.71 -4.03 -27.42
C VAL A 46 -14.32 -4.51 -28.75
N GLU A 47 -15.13 -5.55 -28.76
CA GLU A 47 -15.86 -5.99 -29.95
C GLU A 47 -17.01 -5.07 -30.35
N GLN A 48 -17.53 -4.33 -29.40
CA GLN A 48 -18.71 -3.49 -29.56
C GLN A 48 -18.40 -1.98 -29.45
N LEU A 49 -17.29 -1.64 -28.82
CA LEU A 49 -16.91 -0.27 -28.52
C LEU A 49 -15.54 0.07 -29.11
N SER A 50 -15.33 1.36 -29.39
CA SER A 50 -14.01 1.85 -29.77
C SER A 50 -13.00 1.76 -28.60
N TRP A 51 -11.71 1.64 -28.92
CA TRP A 51 -10.64 1.61 -27.92
C TRP A 51 -10.67 2.81 -26.97
N LYS A 52 -11.04 3.99 -27.44
CA LYS A 52 -11.20 5.20 -26.61
C LYS A 52 -12.25 4.98 -25.51
N LYS A 53 -13.42 4.39 -25.87
CA LYS A 53 -14.49 4.10 -24.90
C LYS A 53 -14.06 3.03 -23.90
N VAL A 54 -13.35 1.99 -24.36
CA VAL A 54 -12.81 0.94 -23.48
C VAL A 54 -11.79 1.51 -22.51
N TRP A 55 -10.90 2.40 -22.97
CA TRP A 55 -9.96 3.12 -22.12
C TRP A 55 -10.69 3.99 -21.08
N CYS A 56 -11.73 4.73 -21.48
CA CYS A 56 -12.54 5.53 -20.55
C CYS A 56 -13.21 4.66 -19.46
N ILE A 57 -13.70 3.47 -19.82
CA ILE A 57 -14.28 2.54 -18.85
C ILE A 57 -13.21 2.08 -17.85
N ALA A 58 -12.02 1.68 -18.33
CA ALA A 58 -10.91 1.29 -17.47
C ALA A 58 -10.45 2.47 -16.60
N PHE A 59 -10.42 3.69 -17.13
CA PHE A 59 -10.08 4.90 -16.40
C PHE A 59 -11.08 5.17 -15.27
N ILE A 60 -12.38 5.16 -15.56
CA ILE A 60 -13.43 5.39 -14.54
C ILE A 60 -13.37 4.29 -13.46
N TRP A 61 -13.20 3.04 -13.87
CA TRP A 61 -13.06 1.92 -12.96
C TRP A 61 -11.88 2.16 -11.99
N THR A 62 -10.70 2.46 -12.51
CA THR A 62 -9.51 2.71 -11.68
C THR A 62 -9.69 3.96 -10.83
N TRP A 63 -10.17 5.04 -11.41
CA TRP A 63 -10.39 6.31 -10.69
C TRP A 63 -11.30 6.14 -9.48
N THR A 64 -12.35 5.32 -9.60
CA THR A 64 -13.28 5.03 -8.50
C THR A 64 -12.71 4.04 -7.48
N VAL A 65 -11.90 3.06 -7.89
CA VAL A 65 -11.17 2.17 -6.97
C VAL A 65 -10.16 2.95 -6.15
N GLU A 66 -9.30 3.71 -6.83
CA GLU A 66 -8.30 4.57 -6.16
C GLU A 66 -8.99 5.61 -5.27
N GLY A 67 -10.13 6.13 -5.72
CA GLY A 67 -10.94 7.05 -4.92
C GLY A 67 -11.41 6.46 -3.61
N ALA A 68 -11.77 5.18 -3.59
CA ALA A 68 -12.11 4.46 -2.37
C ALA A 68 -10.86 4.22 -1.50
N HIS A 69 -9.73 3.80 -2.08
CA HIS A 69 -8.49 3.53 -1.38
C HIS A 69 -7.87 4.80 -0.77
N PHE A 70 -7.93 5.93 -1.46
CA PHE A 70 -7.42 7.22 -0.99
C PHE A 70 -8.47 8.12 -0.35
N SER A 71 -9.66 7.60 0.01
CA SER A 71 -10.73 8.39 0.65
C SER A 71 -10.30 9.02 1.97
N TRP A 72 -9.36 8.39 2.69
CA TRP A 72 -8.78 8.92 3.93
C TRP A 72 -8.06 10.26 3.75
N MET A 73 -7.61 10.61 2.53
CA MET A 73 -6.99 11.90 2.23
C MET A 73 -7.99 13.07 2.24
N LEU A 74 -9.28 12.79 2.12
CA LEU A 74 -10.33 13.82 1.97
C LEU A 74 -10.76 14.46 3.29
N GLU A 75 -10.09 14.19 4.40
CA GLU A 75 -10.34 14.89 5.64
C GLU A 75 -9.84 16.35 5.57
N ASP A 76 -10.77 17.29 5.53
CA ASP A 76 -10.52 18.74 5.49
C ASP A 76 -9.61 19.23 6.63
N LEU A 77 -9.60 18.49 7.73
CA LEU A 77 -8.74 18.74 8.89
C LEU A 77 -7.24 18.69 8.57
N TYR A 78 -6.83 18.04 7.46
CA TYR A 78 -5.41 17.85 7.17
C TYR A 78 -4.80 18.95 6.32
N VAL A 79 -5.44 19.36 5.24
CA VAL A 79 -4.80 20.24 4.23
C VAL A 79 -5.75 21.37 3.76
N GLY A 80 -6.98 21.40 4.28
CA GLY A 80 -8.02 22.31 3.80
C GLY A 80 -8.58 21.87 2.44
N THR A 81 -9.40 22.73 1.82
CA THR A 81 -10.14 22.40 0.59
C THR A 81 -9.27 22.13 -0.64
N SER A 82 -7.99 22.55 -0.63
CA SER A 82 -7.04 22.26 -1.72
C SER A 82 -6.76 20.76 -1.89
N ILE A 83 -7.01 19.95 -0.86
CA ILE A 83 -6.79 18.50 -0.91
C ILE A 83 -7.64 17.83 -1.99
N TYR A 84 -8.88 18.29 -2.24
CA TYR A 84 -9.75 17.73 -3.27
C TYR A 84 -9.13 17.85 -4.67
N PHE A 85 -8.43 18.96 -4.93
CA PHE A 85 -7.74 19.17 -6.20
C PHE A 85 -6.52 18.24 -6.34
N VAL A 86 -5.69 18.15 -5.29
CA VAL A 86 -4.51 17.27 -5.25
C VAL A 86 -4.93 15.81 -5.40
N TRP A 87 -5.96 15.41 -4.65
CA TRP A 87 -6.56 14.08 -4.73
C TRP A 87 -7.08 13.76 -6.14
N GLY A 88 -7.85 14.66 -6.75
CA GLY A 88 -8.35 14.46 -8.11
C GLY A 88 -7.24 14.32 -9.17
N ILE A 89 -6.14 15.08 -9.06
CA ILE A 89 -4.97 14.95 -9.93
C ILE A 89 -4.29 13.60 -9.71
N LEU A 90 -4.05 13.21 -8.46
CA LEU A 90 -3.42 11.93 -8.12
C LEU A 90 -4.22 10.76 -8.70
N LEU A 91 -5.52 10.72 -8.45
CA LEU A 91 -6.39 9.66 -8.98
C LEU A 91 -6.38 9.62 -10.51
N SER A 92 -6.44 10.80 -11.16
CA SER A 92 -6.43 10.88 -12.62
C SER A 92 -5.11 10.39 -13.22
N TYR A 93 -4.00 10.67 -12.54
CA TYR A 93 -2.68 10.17 -12.91
C TYR A 93 -2.62 8.63 -12.80
N LEU A 94 -3.00 8.06 -11.64
CA LEU A 94 -3.00 6.62 -11.41
C LEU A 94 -3.95 5.90 -12.37
N ALA A 95 -5.15 6.44 -12.56
CA ALA A 95 -6.14 5.90 -13.49
C ALA A 95 -5.66 5.90 -14.94
N THR A 96 -4.92 6.93 -15.37
CA THR A 96 -4.35 7.00 -16.72
C THR A 96 -3.33 5.87 -16.93
N LEU A 97 -2.45 5.64 -15.97
CA LEU A 97 -1.45 4.58 -16.05
C LEU A 97 -2.09 3.20 -16.14
N PHE A 98 -3.01 2.90 -15.22
CA PHE A 98 -3.62 1.57 -15.16
C PHE A 98 -4.61 1.32 -16.31
N ALA A 99 -5.37 2.33 -16.77
CA ALA A 99 -6.22 2.21 -17.94
C ALA A 99 -5.41 1.92 -19.21
N SER A 100 -4.28 2.60 -19.39
CA SER A 100 -3.39 2.39 -20.52
C SER A 100 -2.76 0.99 -20.47
N PHE A 101 -2.32 0.55 -19.31
CA PHE A 101 -1.82 -0.81 -19.10
C PHE A 101 -2.92 -1.86 -19.36
N SER A 102 -4.14 -1.66 -18.86
CA SER A 102 -5.27 -2.55 -19.09
C SER A 102 -5.62 -2.69 -20.56
N CYS A 103 -5.60 -1.59 -21.31
CA CYS A 103 -5.76 -1.63 -22.76
C CYS A 103 -4.64 -2.39 -23.45
N LEU A 104 -3.39 -2.25 -22.98
CA LEU A 104 -2.26 -3.00 -23.49
C LEU A 104 -2.43 -4.51 -23.25
N VAL A 105 -2.86 -4.93 -22.04
CA VAL A 105 -3.15 -6.33 -21.71
C VAL A 105 -4.20 -6.89 -22.66
N VAL A 106 -5.33 -6.21 -22.82
CA VAL A 106 -6.43 -6.65 -23.69
C VAL A 106 -5.97 -6.71 -25.14
N TRP A 107 -5.19 -5.72 -25.61
CA TRP A 107 -4.67 -5.69 -26.98
C TRP A 107 -3.71 -6.87 -27.26
N CYS A 108 -2.75 -7.13 -26.35
CA CYS A 108 -1.83 -8.26 -26.46
C CYS A 108 -2.57 -9.61 -26.52
N CYS A 109 -3.59 -9.79 -25.67
CA CYS A 109 -4.39 -11.00 -25.66
C CYS A 109 -5.21 -11.16 -26.94
N ARG A 110 -5.76 -10.09 -27.52
CA ARG A 110 -6.46 -10.13 -28.81
C ARG A 110 -5.52 -10.49 -29.98
N LYS A 111 -4.30 -10.01 -29.94
CA LYS A 111 -3.28 -10.34 -30.93
C LYS A 111 -2.62 -11.70 -30.71
N GLN A 112 -3.01 -12.41 -29.66
CA GLN A 112 -2.45 -13.72 -29.27
C GLN A 112 -0.92 -13.70 -29.10
N TYR A 113 -0.37 -12.59 -28.63
CA TYR A 113 1.06 -12.46 -28.31
C TYR A 113 1.39 -13.27 -27.06
N ARG A 114 1.75 -14.54 -27.23
CA ARG A 114 2.06 -15.46 -26.11
C ARG A 114 3.20 -14.97 -25.23
N GLY A 115 4.20 -14.28 -25.80
CA GLY A 115 5.29 -13.66 -25.07
C GLY A 115 4.82 -12.54 -24.12
N ALA A 116 3.66 -11.93 -24.36
CA ALA A 116 3.12 -10.88 -23.50
C ALA A 116 2.90 -11.33 -22.07
N LEU A 117 2.54 -12.59 -21.83
CA LEU A 117 2.37 -13.15 -20.49
C LEU A 117 3.64 -13.06 -19.64
N VAL A 118 4.80 -13.00 -20.27
CA VAL A 118 6.09 -12.96 -19.57
C VAL A 118 6.53 -11.54 -19.28
N TRP A 119 6.34 -10.60 -20.21
CA TRP A 119 6.88 -9.24 -20.06
C TRP A 119 5.88 -8.22 -19.50
N LEU A 120 4.56 -8.42 -19.65
CA LEU A 120 3.57 -7.49 -19.14
C LEU A 120 3.66 -7.27 -17.61
N PRO A 121 3.87 -8.29 -16.76
CA PRO A 121 4.10 -8.06 -15.34
C PRO A 121 5.32 -7.18 -15.07
N GLY A 122 6.41 -7.36 -15.84
CA GLY A 122 7.60 -6.53 -15.76
C GLY A 122 7.34 -5.09 -16.20
N VAL A 123 6.52 -4.86 -17.21
CA VAL A 123 6.08 -3.51 -17.63
C VAL A 123 5.34 -2.81 -16.49
N TRP A 124 4.43 -3.50 -15.81
CA TRP A 124 3.72 -2.90 -14.68
C TRP A 124 4.68 -2.54 -13.54
N VAL A 125 5.57 -3.45 -13.16
CA VAL A 125 6.59 -3.17 -12.14
C VAL A 125 7.48 -1.98 -12.55
N ALA A 126 7.84 -1.85 -13.81
CA ALA A 126 8.59 -0.68 -14.30
C ALA A 126 7.77 0.61 -14.16
N ILE A 127 6.46 0.59 -14.43
CA ILE A 127 5.57 1.74 -14.22
C ILE A 127 5.53 2.12 -12.72
N GLU A 128 5.38 1.16 -11.82
CA GLU A 128 5.41 1.39 -10.38
C GLU A 128 6.78 1.92 -9.92
N ALA A 129 7.89 1.38 -10.45
CA ALA A 129 9.23 1.84 -10.14
C ALA A 129 9.46 3.29 -10.59
N ILE A 130 9.04 3.65 -11.82
CA ILE A 130 9.12 5.03 -12.33
C ILE A 130 8.29 5.96 -11.45
N ARG A 131 7.09 5.54 -11.04
CA ARG A 131 6.23 6.29 -10.12
C ARG A 131 6.92 6.51 -8.78
N TYR A 132 7.48 5.46 -8.21
CA TYR A 132 8.10 5.48 -6.88
C TYR A 132 9.40 6.29 -6.85
N TYR A 133 10.32 6.02 -7.77
CA TYR A 133 11.64 6.65 -7.75
C TYR A 133 11.69 7.99 -8.48
N GLY A 134 10.88 8.17 -9.51
CA GLY A 134 11.00 9.31 -10.43
C GLY A 134 9.99 10.42 -10.21
N LEU A 135 8.73 10.11 -9.97
CA LEU A 135 7.66 11.10 -10.03
C LEU A 135 7.08 11.48 -8.67
N LEU A 136 6.93 10.55 -7.76
CA LEU A 136 6.26 10.76 -6.48
C LEU A 136 7.19 10.64 -5.27
N SER A 137 8.51 10.73 -5.47
CA SER A 137 9.52 10.81 -4.40
C SER A 137 9.34 9.79 -3.26
N GLY A 138 9.09 8.52 -3.62
CA GLY A 138 8.95 7.44 -2.63
C GLY A 138 7.53 7.16 -2.16
N VAL A 139 6.52 7.77 -2.76
CA VAL A 139 5.11 7.43 -2.47
C VAL A 139 4.82 6.00 -2.94
N SER A 140 4.70 5.09 -1.98
CA SER A 140 4.50 3.65 -2.19
C SER A 140 3.04 3.23 -1.99
N PHE A 141 2.15 4.18 -1.71
CA PHE A 141 0.76 3.87 -1.50
C PHE A 141 0.16 3.18 -2.72
N ASP A 142 -0.62 2.16 -2.45
CA ASP A 142 -1.41 1.42 -3.42
C ASP A 142 -0.60 0.74 -4.55
N PHE A 143 0.52 0.11 -4.21
CA PHE A 143 1.12 -0.86 -5.12
C PHE A 143 0.18 -2.05 -5.30
N ILE A 144 0.09 -2.53 -6.54
CA ILE A 144 -0.83 -3.62 -6.89
C ILE A 144 -0.54 -4.94 -6.14
N GLY A 145 0.69 -5.09 -5.63
CA GLY A 145 1.12 -6.19 -4.77
C GLY A 145 0.70 -6.05 -3.30
N TRP A 146 0.22 -4.88 -2.87
CA TRP A 146 -0.12 -4.61 -1.48
C TRP A 146 -1.12 -5.58 -0.87
N PRO A 147 -2.21 -5.97 -1.54
CA PRO A 147 -3.18 -6.93 -1.00
C PRO A 147 -2.60 -8.28 -0.62
N LEU A 148 -1.46 -8.68 -1.21
CA LEU A 148 -0.78 -9.94 -0.84
C LEU A 148 -0.30 -9.92 0.62
N THR A 149 -0.05 -8.72 1.19
CA THR A 149 0.39 -8.55 2.58
C THR A 149 -0.72 -8.78 3.62
N ALA A 150 -1.96 -8.99 3.20
CA ALA A 150 -3.09 -9.28 4.10
C ALA A 150 -2.89 -10.54 4.94
N THR A 151 -2.03 -11.46 4.49
CA THR A 151 -1.68 -12.66 5.24
C THR A 151 -0.22 -12.63 5.69
N VAL A 152 0.08 -13.27 6.82
CA VAL A 152 1.46 -13.44 7.30
C VAL A 152 2.34 -14.10 6.22
N TYR A 153 1.83 -15.10 5.54
CA TYR A 153 2.57 -15.83 4.51
C TYR A 153 2.86 -14.96 3.27
N GLY A 154 1.89 -14.18 2.83
CA GLY A 154 2.10 -13.21 1.74
C GLY A 154 3.11 -12.13 2.10
N ARG A 155 3.14 -11.67 3.38
CA ARG A 155 4.17 -10.75 3.87
C ARG A 155 5.56 -11.38 3.85
N GLN A 156 5.68 -12.65 4.25
CA GLN A 156 6.96 -13.36 4.21
C GLN A 156 7.50 -13.54 2.79
N PHE A 157 6.63 -13.68 1.79
CA PHE A 157 7.05 -13.65 0.38
C PHE A 157 7.75 -12.33 0.02
N GLY A 158 7.25 -11.21 0.54
CA GLY A 158 7.87 -9.89 0.37
C GLY A 158 9.30 -9.80 0.92
N SER A 159 9.69 -10.63 1.91
CA SER A 159 11.05 -10.66 2.44
C SER A 159 12.10 -11.10 1.40
N PHE A 160 11.69 -11.88 0.39
CA PHE A 160 12.59 -12.34 -0.68
C PHE A 160 12.58 -11.40 -1.88
N PHE A 161 11.41 -10.90 -2.27
CA PHE A 161 11.21 -10.26 -3.57
C PHE A 161 10.80 -8.78 -3.47
N GLY A 162 10.59 -8.28 -2.26
CA GLY A 162 10.14 -6.91 -2.03
C GLY A 162 8.78 -6.62 -2.66
N TRP A 163 8.42 -5.34 -2.73
CA TRP A 163 7.20 -4.86 -3.34
C TRP A 163 7.12 -5.19 -4.84
N ALA A 164 8.27 -5.11 -5.53
CA ALA A 164 8.33 -5.35 -6.96
C ALA A 164 7.97 -6.79 -7.33
N GLY A 165 8.47 -7.76 -6.55
CA GLY A 165 8.11 -9.17 -6.74
C GLY A 165 6.66 -9.46 -6.37
N GLN A 166 6.10 -8.78 -5.38
CA GLN A 166 4.69 -8.90 -5.03
C GLN A 166 3.80 -8.38 -6.17
N SER A 167 4.08 -7.18 -6.69
CA SER A 167 3.35 -6.60 -7.81
C SER A 167 3.47 -7.45 -9.10
N PHE A 168 4.69 -7.93 -9.39
CA PHE A 168 4.92 -8.85 -10.51
C PHE A 168 4.04 -10.09 -10.40
N LEU A 169 4.02 -10.73 -9.24
CA LEU A 169 3.26 -11.96 -9.00
C LEU A 169 1.76 -11.73 -9.16
N VAL A 170 1.21 -10.67 -8.59
CA VAL A 170 -0.22 -10.35 -8.67
C VAL A 170 -0.64 -10.11 -10.11
N ILE A 171 0.11 -9.31 -10.87
CA ILE A 171 -0.17 -9.08 -12.30
C ILE A 171 -0.03 -10.39 -13.10
N ALA A 172 1.03 -11.16 -12.87
CA ALA A 172 1.24 -12.43 -13.57
C ALA A 172 0.09 -13.42 -13.30
N ALA A 173 -0.33 -13.57 -12.03
CA ALA A 173 -1.45 -14.44 -11.67
C ALA A 173 -2.75 -14.00 -12.36
N ASN A 174 -3.05 -12.70 -12.35
CA ASN A 174 -4.25 -12.16 -12.98
C ASN A 174 -4.23 -12.31 -14.52
N ILE A 175 -3.08 -12.09 -15.17
CA ILE A 175 -2.93 -12.31 -16.61
C ILE A 175 -3.10 -13.79 -16.95
N CYS A 176 -2.50 -14.70 -16.17
CA CYS A 176 -2.67 -16.14 -16.37
C CYS A 176 -4.11 -16.61 -16.14
N CYS A 177 -4.80 -16.05 -15.13
CA CYS A 177 -6.23 -16.29 -14.91
C CYS A 177 -7.06 -15.85 -16.13
N PHE A 178 -6.83 -14.62 -16.60
CA PHE A 178 -7.49 -14.07 -17.78
C PHE A 178 -7.28 -14.95 -19.02
N ALA A 179 -6.04 -15.36 -19.29
CA ALA A 179 -5.72 -16.24 -20.41
C ALA A 179 -6.31 -17.65 -20.25
N ALA A 180 -6.30 -18.21 -19.05
CA ALA A 180 -6.86 -19.52 -18.76
C ALA A 180 -8.38 -19.57 -18.97
N CYS A 181 -9.10 -18.51 -18.56
CA CYS A 181 -10.55 -18.42 -18.68
C CYS A 181 -11.02 -18.16 -20.12
N LEU A 182 -10.33 -17.25 -20.83
CA LEU A 182 -10.73 -16.83 -22.18
C LEU A 182 -10.17 -17.75 -23.28
N LEU A 183 -8.89 -18.12 -23.18
CA LEU A 183 -8.22 -18.89 -24.21
C LEU A 183 -8.33 -20.39 -23.98
N LYS A 184 -8.94 -20.82 -22.86
CA LYS A 184 -9.10 -22.23 -22.43
C LYS A 184 -7.78 -23.03 -22.49
N HIS A 185 -6.67 -22.37 -22.28
CA HIS A 185 -5.35 -22.96 -22.42
C HIS A 185 -4.95 -23.69 -21.14
N SER A 186 -4.75 -25.01 -21.20
CA SER A 186 -4.42 -25.83 -20.02
C SER A 186 -3.12 -25.42 -19.33
N PHE A 187 -2.09 -25.05 -20.11
CA PHE A 187 -0.82 -24.52 -19.56
C PHE A 187 -1.03 -23.26 -18.71
N SER A 188 -1.86 -22.32 -19.18
CA SER A 188 -2.16 -21.08 -18.42
C SER A 188 -2.87 -21.40 -17.11
N LYS A 189 -3.69 -22.44 -17.04
CA LYS A 189 -4.35 -22.88 -15.80
C LYS A 189 -3.34 -23.41 -14.78
N GLY A 190 -2.44 -24.29 -15.21
CA GLY A 190 -1.39 -24.83 -14.35
C GLY A 190 -0.49 -23.73 -13.80
N LEU A 191 -0.02 -22.82 -14.68
CA LEU A 191 0.80 -21.68 -14.28
C LEU A 191 0.05 -20.75 -13.32
N TRP A 192 -1.22 -20.45 -13.59
CA TRP A 192 -2.05 -19.66 -12.68
C TRP A 192 -2.14 -20.28 -11.29
N LEU A 193 -2.46 -21.57 -11.18
CA LEU A 193 -2.52 -22.26 -9.90
C LEU A 193 -1.18 -22.23 -9.16
N THR A 194 -0.08 -22.41 -9.89
CA THR A 194 1.27 -22.30 -9.32
C THR A 194 1.54 -20.89 -8.78
N LEU A 195 1.24 -19.84 -9.55
CA LEU A 195 1.43 -18.45 -9.11
C LEU A 195 0.53 -18.09 -7.92
N CYS A 196 -0.68 -18.65 -7.84
CA CYS A 196 -1.56 -18.46 -6.68
C CYS A 196 -1.04 -19.13 -5.41
N ALA A 197 -0.48 -20.34 -5.52
CA ALA A 197 0.00 -21.09 -4.36
C ALA A 197 1.41 -20.66 -3.92
N PHE A 198 2.26 -20.26 -4.85
CA PHE A 198 3.69 -20.01 -4.63
C PHE A 198 3.99 -19.03 -3.48
N PRO A 199 3.37 -17.83 -3.39
CA PRO A 199 3.69 -16.89 -2.33
C PRO A 199 3.34 -17.41 -0.94
N TYR A 200 2.27 -18.19 -0.84
CA TYR A 200 1.83 -18.76 0.44
C TYR A 200 2.67 -19.97 0.86
N LEU A 201 3.08 -20.81 -0.08
CA LEU A 201 3.94 -21.95 0.18
C LEU A 201 5.35 -21.49 0.58
N LEU A 202 5.96 -20.59 -0.19
CA LEU A 202 7.28 -20.05 0.11
C LEU A 202 7.25 -19.24 1.40
N GLY A 203 6.27 -18.35 1.55
CA GLY A 203 6.13 -17.53 2.74
C GLY A 203 5.80 -18.33 3.98
N GLY A 204 4.99 -19.40 3.85
CA GLY A 204 4.72 -20.33 4.94
C GLY A 204 5.96 -21.10 5.38
N ALA A 205 6.72 -21.63 4.43
CA ALA A 205 7.99 -22.30 4.72
C ALA A 205 8.98 -21.38 5.43
N HIS A 206 9.09 -20.11 4.98
CA HIS A 206 9.94 -19.11 5.60
C HIS A 206 9.46 -18.74 7.01
N TYR A 207 8.16 -18.57 7.19
CA TYR A 207 7.57 -18.27 8.50
C TYR A 207 7.88 -19.37 9.52
N GLU A 208 7.69 -20.64 9.14
CA GLU A 208 7.99 -21.78 10.04
C GLU A 208 9.50 -21.92 10.30
N TYR A 209 10.33 -21.63 9.30
CA TYR A 209 11.78 -21.57 9.48
C TYR A 209 12.17 -20.52 10.52
N LEU A 210 11.69 -19.28 10.40
CA LEU A 210 11.97 -18.20 11.34
C LEU A 210 11.47 -18.54 12.75
N LYS A 211 10.25 -19.03 12.87
CA LYS A 211 9.65 -19.43 14.13
C LYS A 211 10.50 -20.47 14.86
N LYS A 212 11.04 -21.44 14.13
CA LYS A 212 11.89 -22.50 14.71
C LYS A 212 13.27 -21.99 15.14
N HIS A 213 13.87 -21.07 14.39
CA HIS A 213 15.25 -20.65 14.63
C HIS A 213 15.37 -19.42 15.54
N PHE A 214 14.29 -18.66 15.70
CA PHE A 214 14.25 -17.44 16.50
C PHE A 214 13.24 -17.51 17.67
N SER A 215 12.76 -18.70 18.03
CA SER A 215 11.83 -18.88 19.16
C SER A 215 12.43 -18.46 20.50
N ASP A 216 13.74 -18.59 20.66
CA ASP A 216 14.48 -18.30 21.90
C ASP A 216 15.17 -16.92 21.83
N SER A 217 14.86 -16.09 20.84
CA SER A 217 15.42 -14.74 20.73
C SER A 217 14.92 -13.87 21.86
N GLU A 218 15.75 -12.95 22.34
CA GLU A 218 15.33 -11.92 23.28
C GLU A 218 14.16 -11.13 22.72
N VAL A 219 13.12 -10.97 23.52
CA VAL A 219 11.91 -10.26 23.13
C VAL A 219 12.15 -8.77 23.31
N LEU A 220 12.16 -8.03 22.20
CA LEU A 220 12.17 -6.57 22.21
C LEU A 220 10.74 -6.05 22.51
N ARG A 221 10.58 -5.37 23.63
CA ARG A 221 9.32 -4.72 24.00
C ARG A 221 9.26 -3.32 23.42
N VAL A 222 8.35 -3.09 22.49
CA VAL A 222 8.22 -1.81 21.80
C VAL A 222 6.89 -1.16 22.17
N ALA A 223 6.94 0.10 22.62
CA ALA A 223 5.77 0.94 22.75
C ALA A 223 5.65 1.86 21.53
N ILE A 224 4.53 1.82 20.85
CA ILE A 224 4.22 2.73 19.74
C ILE A 224 3.27 3.80 20.26
N VAL A 225 3.71 5.06 20.24
CA VAL A 225 2.94 6.20 20.72
C VAL A 225 2.15 6.79 19.55
N GLN A 226 0.81 6.75 19.65
CA GLN A 226 -0.10 7.30 18.64
C GLN A 226 -0.96 8.40 19.26
N PRO A 227 -0.58 9.69 19.13
CA PRO A 227 -1.31 10.79 19.79
C PRO A 227 -2.64 11.14 19.15
N GLY A 228 -2.91 10.70 17.91
CA GLY A 228 -4.15 11.00 17.19
C GLY A 228 -4.37 12.48 16.88
N TYR A 229 -3.30 13.29 16.86
CA TYR A 229 -3.42 14.69 16.51
C TYR A 229 -3.59 14.87 15.00
N SER A 230 -4.61 15.62 14.60
CA SER A 230 -4.67 16.08 13.22
C SER A 230 -3.57 17.12 12.96
N PRO A 231 -3.03 17.23 11.73
CA PRO A 231 -2.03 18.24 11.37
C PRO A 231 -2.46 19.68 11.66
N HIS A 232 -3.74 20.00 11.54
CA HIS A 232 -4.28 21.33 11.94
C HIS A 232 -4.17 21.61 13.45
N MET A 233 -4.24 20.57 14.27
CA MET A 233 -3.97 20.72 15.69
C MET A 233 -2.50 21.07 15.97
N HIS A 234 -1.58 20.73 15.06
CA HIS A 234 -0.19 21.18 15.14
C HIS A 234 -0.02 22.66 14.81
N ALA A 235 -0.80 23.20 13.88
CA ALA A 235 -0.66 24.60 13.44
C ALA A 235 -0.96 25.64 14.53
N GLY A 236 -1.71 25.28 15.56
CA GLY A 236 -2.04 26.15 16.70
C GLY A 236 -1.35 25.79 18.02
N ARG A 237 -0.55 24.71 18.07
CA ARG A 237 0.10 24.24 19.30
C ARG A 237 1.57 24.60 19.30
N THR A 238 2.07 25.02 20.47
CA THR A 238 3.51 25.18 20.67
C THR A 238 4.19 23.79 20.67
N ALA A 239 5.45 23.74 20.26
CA ALA A 239 6.23 22.49 20.31
C ALA A 239 6.23 21.88 21.72
N SER A 240 6.29 22.71 22.77
CA SER A 240 6.20 22.26 24.16
C SER A 240 4.86 21.58 24.49
N ALA A 241 3.76 22.03 23.91
CA ALA A 241 2.45 21.40 24.11
C ALA A 241 2.38 20.00 23.42
N ILE A 242 2.96 19.87 22.24
CA ILE A 242 3.07 18.58 21.51
C ILE A 242 3.91 17.60 22.33
N TRP A 243 5.09 18.04 22.78
CA TRP A 243 5.97 17.22 23.61
C TRP A 243 5.32 16.78 24.92
N ARG A 244 4.66 17.69 25.63
CA ARG A 244 3.92 17.34 26.88
C ARG A 244 2.88 16.25 26.60
N GLY A 245 2.14 16.36 25.51
CA GLY A 245 1.16 15.33 25.12
C GLY A 245 1.81 13.97 24.84
N LEU A 246 2.91 13.95 24.08
CA LEU A 246 3.64 12.71 23.79
C LEU A 246 4.23 12.08 25.06
N VAL A 247 4.84 12.87 25.94
CA VAL A 247 5.40 12.36 27.19
C VAL A 247 4.29 11.90 28.15
N SER A 248 3.17 12.63 28.22
CA SER A 248 2.00 12.17 28.99
C SER A 248 1.51 10.80 28.53
N LEU A 249 1.49 10.54 27.21
CA LEU A 249 1.17 9.21 26.69
C LEU A 249 2.23 8.17 27.09
N CYS A 250 3.52 8.53 27.04
CA CYS A 250 4.59 7.62 27.51
C CYS A 250 4.44 7.26 28.98
N GLN A 251 3.99 8.18 29.82
CA GLN A 251 3.72 7.92 31.25
C GLN A 251 2.59 6.94 31.50
N THR A 252 1.72 6.69 30.52
CA THR A 252 0.66 5.67 30.64
C THR A 252 1.19 4.25 30.42
N ILE A 253 2.43 4.07 29.98
CA ILE A 253 3.04 2.77 29.76
C ILE A 253 3.30 2.11 31.13
N GLN A 254 2.56 1.03 31.43
CA GLN A 254 2.63 0.33 32.70
C GLN A 254 3.70 -0.77 32.76
N THR A 255 4.17 -1.21 31.59
CA THR A 255 5.16 -2.29 31.48
C THR A 255 6.52 -1.74 31.05
N PRO A 256 7.63 -2.32 31.52
CA PRO A 256 8.94 -1.97 31.01
C PRO A 256 9.03 -2.18 29.50
N VAL A 257 9.56 -1.20 28.78
CA VAL A 257 9.78 -1.26 27.32
C VAL A 257 11.23 -0.95 27.00
N ASP A 258 11.73 -1.57 25.92
CA ASP A 258 13.11 -1.42 25.47
C ASP A 258 13.21 -0.24 24.46
N VAL A 259 12.12 0.01 23.70
CA VAL A 259 12.08 1.05 22.68
C VAL A 259 10.72 1.75 22.69
N ILE A 260 10.73 3.07 22.56
CA ILE A 260 9.53 3.89 22.32
C ILE A 260 9.62 4.48 20.92
N VAL A 261 8.60 4.23 20.09
CA VAL A 261 8.51 4.73 18.72
C VAL A 261 7.44 5.83 18.68
N PHE A 262 7.86 7.01 18.23
CA PHE A 262 6.98 8.14 18.00
C PHE A 262 6.54 8.22 16.53
N PRO A 263 5.37 8.81 16.22
CA PRO A 263 4.92 8.99 14.86
C PRO A 263 5.77 10.00 14.10
N GLU A 264 5.61 10.02 12.79
CA GLU A 264 6.20 11.04 11.92
C GLU A 264 5.86 12.47 12.43
N VAL A 265 6.79 13.39 12.23
CA VAL A 265 6.64 14.81 12.66
C VAL A 265 6.50 15.01 14.17
N SER A 266 6.88 14.05 14.99
CA SER A 266 6.88 14.19 16.45
C SER A 266 7.90 15.20 16.96
N VAL A 267 8.99 15.40 16.20
CA VAL A 267 10.01 16.40 16.47
C VAL A 267 9.70 17.66 15.63
N PRO A 268 9.12 18.69 16.22
CA PRO A 268 8.84 19.92 15.49
C PRO A 268 10.16 20.61 15.08
N PHE A 269 10.18 21.21 13.89
CA PHE A 269 11.30 21.99 13.34
C PHE A 269 12.52 21.20 12.80
N GLY A 270 12.50 19.87 12.79
CA GLY A 270 13.59 19.02 12.30
C GLY A 270 14.80 18.98 13.25
N LEU A 271 15.55 17.90 13.18
CA LEU A 271 16.68 17.62 14.08
C LEU A 271 17.89 18.58 13.90
N HIS A 272 17.93 19.33 12.80
CA HIS A 272 19.06 20.21 12.48
C HIS A 272 18.87 21.67 12.92
N ARG A 273 17.73 22.01 13.52
CA ARG A 273 17.46 23.36 14.02
C ARG A 273 17.26 23.31 15.52
N GLN A 274 18.09 24.01 16.24
CA GLN A 274 17.86 24.32 17.67
C GLN A 274 16.66 25.25 17.76
N ALA A 275 15.46 24.66 18.02
CA ALA A 275 14.22 25.43 18.10
C ALA A 275 14.05 26.14 19.44
N TYR A 276 14.68 25.63 20.50
CA TYR A 276 14.65 26.16 21.84
C TYR A 276 16.03 26.08 22.50
N THR A 277 16.34 27.02 23.35
CA THR A 277 17.54 26.94 24.18
C THR A 277 17.36 25.87 25.26
N LEU A 278 18.47 25.38 25.80
CA LEU A 278 18.46 24.45 26.91
C LEU A 278 17.67 24.99 28.11
N HIS A 279 17.86 26.27 28.42
CA HIS A 279 17.17 26.94 29.51
C HIS A 279 15.64 26.98 29.34
N GLU A 280 15.15 27.11 28.12
CA GLU A 280 13.71 27.06 27.82
C GLU A 280 13.13 25.63 27.92
N ASN A 281 13.93 24.61 27.61
CA ASN A 281 13.50 23.22 27.68
C ASN A 281 13.67 22.60 29.06
N GLN A 282 14.57 23.07 29.87
CA GLN A 282 14.88 22.49 31.19
C GLN A 282 13.65 22.35 32.09
N PRO A 283 12.80 23.39 32.28
CA PRO A 283 11.62 23.26 33.15
C PRO A 283 10.60 22.22 32.60
N VAL A 284 10.54 22.09 31.28
CA VAL A 284 9.66 21.08 30.66
C VAL A 284 10.20 19.70 30.90
N LEU A 285 11.50 19.49 30.70
CA LEU A 285 12.16 18.18 30.92
C LEU A 285 12.12 17.77 32.39
N GLU A 286 12.36 18.70 33.33
CA GLU A 286 12.25 18.46 34.77
C GLU A 286 10.84 18.10 35.20
N SER A 287 9.81 18.73 34.61
CA SER A 287 8.42 18.41 34.89
C SER A 287 8.00 17.02 34.34
N LEU A 288 8.67 16.56 33.27
CA LEU A 288 8.36 15.32 32.60
C LEU A 288 9.13 14.12 33.17
N LEU A 289 10.31 14.34 33.70
CA LEU A 289 11.22 13.32 34.24
C LEU A 289 11.86 13.82 35.56
N PRO A 290 11.07 13.96 36.61
CA PRO A 290 11.49 14.63 37.86
C PRO A 290 12.67 13.94 38.59
N ASN A 291 12.97 12.68 38.25
CA ASN A 291 13.97 11.85 38.92
C ASN A 291 15.32 11.74 38.17
N LYS A 292 15.52 12.51 37.08
CA LYS A 292 16.79 12.49 36.35
C LYS A 292 17.57 13.79 36.60
N SER A 293 18.86 13.67 36.97
CA SER A 293 19.78 14.81 36.98
C SER A 293 20.16 15.15 35.53
N TRP A 294 19.53 16.16 34.98
CA TRP A 294 19.80 16.68 33.63
C TRP A 294 21.15 17.38 33.47
N GLY A 295 21.82 17.72 34.60
CA GLY A 295 23.11 18.40 34.58
C GLY A 295 24.22 17.64 33.84
N GLU A 296 24.24 16.32 33.88
CA GLU A 296 25.24 15.50 33.20
C GLU A 296 25.00 15.32 31.70
N PHE A 297 23.78 15.50 31.23
CA PHE A 297 23.43 15.38 29.81
C PHE A 297 23.87 16.57 28.95
N PHE A 298 24.20 17.68 29.58
CA PHE A 298 24.39 18.97 28.93
C PHE A 298 25.79 19.55 29.06
N THR A 299 26.72 18.82 29.63
CA THR A 299 28.13 19.24 29.83
C THR A 299 29.11 18.72 28.78
N ASN A 300 28.63 18.03 27.72
CA ASN A 300 29.47 17.56 26.60
C ASN A 300 29.10 18.20 25.28
#